data_3fab2b0ae153f4561f2d40540358c8d7
#
_entry.id   3fab2b0ae153f4561f2d40540358c8d7
#
_cell.length_a   1.000
_cell.length_b   1.000
_cell.length_c   1.000
_cell.angle_alpha   90.00
_cell.angle_beta   90.00
_cell.angle_gamma   90.00
#
_symmetry.space_group_name_H-M   'P 1'
#
loop_
_entity.id
_entity.type
_entity.pdbx_description
1 polymer ?
#
loop_
_entity_poly.entity_id
_entity_poly.type
_entity_poly.pdbx_seq_one_letter_code
_entity_poly.pdbx_strand_id
1 'polypeptide(L)'
;YYAHISACADCGIPLKMPEEIEKKRDNKPAVSAHLHDEWVAIREEGKEGIRELSDLLTRNGISSKIVLAPGCSTGKCGCRYILLTTKTDAHAAHICIEAFHIQKHPEIKTSQEWELQGRCPACGYCVSPDTKECPDCGLLLISEK
;
A
#
# COMPACT_ATOMS: atom_id res chain seq x y z
N TYR A 1 -14.14 -26.62 -16.58
CA TYR A 1 -14.06 -25.41 -15.78
C TYR A 1 -15.43 -24.78 -15.64
N TYR A 2 -16.12 -24.89 -14.61
CA TYR A 2 -17.27 -24.27 -13.95
C TYR A 2 -18.09 -23.23 -14.76
N ALA A 3 -18.51 -23.59 -15.95
CA ALA A 3 -19.35 -22.74 -16.83
C ALA A 3 -20.74 -22.38 -16.25
N HIS A 4 -21.08 -22.95 -15.10
CA HIS A 4 -22.39 -22.76 -14.45
C HIS A 4 -22.36 -21.84 -13.23
N ILE A 5 -21.19 -21.29 -12.84
CA ILE A 5 -21.10 -20.33 -11.76
C ILE A 5 -21.37 -18.93 -12.29
N SER A 6 -22.55 -18.41 -11.98
CA SER A 6 -23.00 -17.08 -12.44
C SER A 6 -22.78 -15.96 -11.42
N ALA A 7 -22.38 -16.28 -10.19
CA ALA A 7 -22.14 -15.31 -9.13
C ALA A 7 -20.98 -15.73 -8.23
N CYS A 8 -20.27 -14.76 -7.65
CA CYS A 8 -19.24 -14.98 -6.67
C CYS A 8 -19.83 -15.53 -5.37
N ALA A 9 -19.25 -16.62 -4.85
CA ALA A 9 -19.72 -17.27 -3.62
C ALA A 9 -19.57 -16.39 -2.37
N ASP A 10 -18.55 -15.51 -2.34
CA ASP A 10 -18.24 -14.70 -1.18
C ASP A 10 -19.01 -13.38 -1.11
N CYS A 11 -19.30 -12.76 -2.26
CA CYS A 11 -19.91 -11.42 -2.29
C CYS A 11 -21.20 -11.34 -3.13
N GLY A 12 -21.64 -12.46 -3.73
CA GLY A 12 -22.89 -12.54 -4.49
C GLY A 12 -22.93 -11.73 -5.80
N ILE A 13 -21.81 -11.12 -6.22
CA ILE A 13 -21.76 -10.32 -7.44
C ILE A 13 -21.85 -11.23 -8.67
N PRO A 14 -22.70 -10.92 -9.65
CA PRO A 14 -22.81 -11.71 -10.87
C PRO A 14 -21.50 -11.69 -11.67
N LEU A 15 -21.03 -12.87 -12.04
CA LEU A 15 -19.85 -13.07 -12.88
C LEU A 15 -20.28 -12.95 -14.35
N LYS A 16 -19.71 -11.99 -15.08
CA LYS A 16 -19.99 -11.81 -16.50
C LYS A 16 -18.97 -12.54 -17.34
N MET A 17 -19.43 -13.12 -18.43
CA MET A 17 -18.56 -13.76 -19.41
C MET A 17 -17.66 -12.71 -20.09
N PRO A 18 -16.43 -13.10 -20.55
CA PRO A 18 -15.47 -12.17 -21.13
C PRO A 18 -16.01 -11.33 -22.30
N GLU A 19 -16.89 -11.90 -23.12
CA GLU A 19 -17.51 -11.24 -24.28
C GLU A 19 -18.45 -10.08 -23.91
N GLU A 20 -19.04 -10.11 -22.71
CA GLU A 20 -19.88 -9.00 -22.23
C GLU A 20 -19.07 -7.85 -21.61
N ILE A 21 -17.81 -8.11 -21.24
CA ILE A 21 -16.91 -7.13 -20.63
C ILE A 21 -16.30 -6.21 -21.67
N GLU A 22 -16.04 -6.71 -22.88
CA GLU A 22 -15.42 -5.91 -23.97
C GLU A 22 -16.33 -4.79 -24.48
N LYS A 23 -17.65 -5.00 -24.52
CA LYS A 23 -18.60 -4.00 -25.02
C LYS A 23 -18.84 -2.80 -24.10
N LYS A 24 -18.35 -2.83 -22.86
CA LYS A 24 -18.48 -1.71 -21.89
C LYS A 24 -17.18 -0.96 -21.62
N ARG A 25 -16.08 -1.28 -22.33
CA ARG A 25 -14.80 -0.59 -22.13
C ARG A 25 -14.72 0.79 -22.79
N ASP A 26 -15.62 1.09 -23.75
CA ASP A 26 -15.54 2.31 -24.55
C ASP A 26 -16.16 3.55 -23.89
N ASN A 27 -16.67 3.44 -22.64
CA ASN A 27 -17.27 4.59 -21.97
C ASN A 27 -16.72 4.77 -20.53
N LYS A 28 -15.39 4.68 -20.39
CA LYS A 28 -14.72 5.11 -19.17
C LYS A 28 -14.41 6.59 -19.33
N PRO A 29 -15.00 7.49 -18.53
CA PRO A 29 -14.47 8.84 -18.46
C PRO A 29 -13.00 8.69 -18.07
N ALA A 30 -12.13 9.20 -18.91
CA ALA A 30 -10.72 9.35 -18.62
C ALA A 30 -10.58 10.22 -17.34
N VAL A 31 -10.49 9.55 -16.19
CA VAL A 31 -10.09 10.18 -14.92
C VAL A 31 -8.56 10.32 -14.96
N SER A 32 -8.04 10.88 -16.02
CA SER A 32 -6.61 11.06 -16.16
C SER A 32 -6.22 12.42 -16.68
N ALA A 33 -6.93 13.49 -16.44
CA ALA A 33 -6.48 14.76 -16.99
C ALA A 33 -6.48 15.97 -16.06
N HIS A 34 -6.94 15.87 -14.82
CA HIS A 34 -6.94 17.02 -13.90
C HIS A 34 -6.67 16.62 -12.45
N LEU A 35 -5.76 15.67 -12.20
CA LEU A 35 -5.00 15.70 -10.96
C LEU A 35 -3.98 16.81 -11.15
N HIS A 36 -4.36 18.03 -10.72
CA HIS A 36 -3.47 19.16 -10.64
C HIS A 36 -2.13 18.72 -10.05
N ASP A 37 -1.03 19.32 -10.51
CA ASP A 37 0.36 19.13 -10.04
C ASP A 37 0.55 19.25 -8.51
N GLU A 38 -0.51 19.48 -7.76
CA GLU A 38 -0.53 19.63 -6.31
C GLU A 38 -0.76 18.34 -5.53
N TRP A 39 -1.31 17.27 -6.12
CA TRP A 39 -1.62 16.02 -5.43
C TRP A 39 -0.65 14.92 -5.79
N VAL A 40 -0.04 14.31 -4.77
CA VAL A 40 0.91 13.21 -4.92
C VAL A 40 0.40 11.96 -4.21
N ALA A 41 0.65 10.80 -4.81
CA ALA A 41 0.33 9.51 -4.21
C ALA A 41 1.38 9.18 -3.14
N ILE A 42 0.92 8.87 -1.93
CA ILE A 42 1.79 8.54 -0.80
C ILE A 42 1.68 7.08 -0.34
N ARG A 43 0.53 6.45 -0.54
CA ARG A 43 0.33 5.06 -0.14
C ARG A 43 -0.74 4.38 -0.99
N GLU A 44 -0.58 3.07 -1.19
CA GLU A 44 -1.59 2.21 -1.80
C GLU A 44 -1.87 1.02 -0.90
N GLU A 45 -3.14 0.88 -0.46
CA GLU A 45 -3.55 -0.18 0.45
C GLU A 45 -5.00 -0.63 0.21
N GLY A 46 -5.45 -1.64 0.98
CA GLY A 46 -6.85 -2.04 1.04
C GLY A 46 -7.73 -0.96 1.67
N LYS A 47 -9.04 -1.12 1.53
CA LYS A 47 -10.05 -0.13 1.95
C LYS A 47 -9.95 0.28 3.42
N GLU A 48 -9.70 -0.67 4.31
CA GLU A 48 -9.65 -0.41 5.75
C GLU A 48 -8.36 0.33 6.13
N GLY A 49 -7.20 -0.15 5.67
CA GLY A 49 -5.91 0.49 5.96
C GLY A 49 -5.85 1.90 5.42
N ILE A 50 -6.34 2.14 4.18
CA ILE A 50 -6.31 3.48 3.59
C ILE A 50 -7.22 4.47 4.34
N ARG A 51 -8.34 4.02 4.90
CA ARG A 51 -9.22 4.85 5.74
C ARG A 51 -8.55 5.23 7.04
N GLU A 52 -7.93 4.25 7.72
CA GLU A 52 -7.20 4.47 8.97
C GLU A 52 -6.10 5.53 8.78
N LEU A 53 -5.34 5.45 7.67
CA LEU A 53 -4.32 6.44 7.34
C LEU A 53 -4.91 7.81 6.99
N SER A 54 -6.01 7.88 6.26
CA SER A 54 -6.69 9.15 5.96
C SER A 54 -7.22 9.83 7.22
N ASP A 55 -7.81 9.07 8.14
CA ASP A 55 -8.27 9.59 9.44
C ASP A 55 -7.10 10.08 10.30
N LEU A 56 -5.97 9.36 10.27
CA LEU A 56 -4.74 9.77 10.93
C LEU A 56 -4.24 11.13 10.40
N LEU A 57 -4.14 11.28 9.09
CA LEU A 57 -3.69 12.52 8.46
C LEU A 57 -4.64 13.68 8.77
N THR A 58 -5.95 13.44 8.72
CA THR A 58 -6.97 14.45 9.06
C THR A 58 -6.84 14.94 10.50
N ARG A 59 -6.60 14.03 11.47
CA ARG A 59 -6.36 14.39 12.87
C ARG A 59 -5.10 15.25 13.06
N ASN A 60 -4.11 15.08 12.18
CA ASN A 60 -2.87 15.87 12.18
C ASN A 60 -2.96 17.13 11.29
N GLY A 61 -4.15 17.48 10.79
CA GLY A 61 -4.36 18.67 9.97
C GLY A 61 -3.80 18.58 8.55
N ILE A 62 -3.47 17.37 8.08
CA ILE A 62 -2.91 17.10 6.77
C ILE A 62 -4.05 16.75 5.80
N SER A 63 -4.14 17.50 4.69
CA SER A 63 -5.15 17.27 3.66
C SER A 63 -4.89 15.96 2.92
N SER A 64 -5.89 15.10 2.84
CA SER A 64 -5.77 13.82 2.11
C SER A 64 -7.00 13.51 1.27
N LYS A 65 -6.81 12.73 0.21
CA LYS A 65 -7.87 12.19 -0.65
C LYS A 65 -7.63 10.72 -0.91
N ILE A 66 -8.72 9.94 -0.93
CA ILE A 66 -8.69 8.53 -1.30
C ILE A 66 -9.25 8.39 -2.70
N VAL A 67 -8.48 7.75 -3.58
CA VAL A 67 -8.91 7.40 -4.94
C VAL A 67 -8.79 5.90 -5.16
N LEU A 68 -9.57 5.36 -6.08
CA LEU A 68 -9.50 3.97 -6.46
C LEU A 68 -8.27 3.75 -7.35
N ALA A 69 -7.51 2.68 -7.10
CA ALA A 69 -6.35 2.36 -7.92
C ALA A 69 -6.76 2.05 -9.38
N PRO A 70 -5.90 2.38 -10.37
CA PRO A 70 -6.18 2.10 -11.79
C PRO A 70 -6.47 0.61 -12.03
N GLY A 71 -7.47 0.33 -12.85
CA GLY A 71 -7.90 -1.04 -13.14
C GLY A 71 -8.91 -1.64 -12.17
N CYS A 72 -9.14 -1.02 -11.01
CA CYS A 72 -10.21 -1.40 -10.11
C CYS A 72 -11.54 -0.70 -10.48
N SER A 73 -12.65 -1.38 -10.24
CA SER A 73 -13.99 -0.78 -10.31
C SER A 73 -14.69 -0.96 -8.96
N THR A 74 -15.46 0.04 -8.57
CA THR A 74 -16.22 0.01 -7.30
C THR A 74 -17.06 -1.26 -7.20
N GLY A 75 -17.02 -1.91 -6.02
CA GLY A 75 -17.82 -3.10 -5.73
C GLY A 75 -17.17 -4.44 -6.05
N LYS A 76 -15.89 -4.46 -6.49
CA LYS A 76 -15.13 -5.71 -6.63
C LYS A 76 -14.33 -6.02 -5.37
N CYS A 77 -14.23 -7.32 -5.03
CA CYS A 77 -13.33 -7.81 -3.99
C CYS A 77 -11.87 -7.51 -4.36
N GLY A 78 -11.04 -7.15 -3.36
CA GLY A 78 -9.62 -6.92 -3.54
C GLY A 78 -9.24 -5.59 -4.23
N CYS A 79 -10.16 -4.63 -4.30
CA CYS A 79 -9.83 -3.29 -4.77
C CYS A 79 -8.80 -2.63 -3.89
N ARG A 80 -7.78 -2.05 -4.53
CA ARG A 80 -6.79 -1.22 -3.86
C ARG A 80 -7.16 0.25 -4.01
N TYR A 81 -6.76 1.02 -3.03
CA TYR A 81 -7.02 2.45 -2.96
C TYR A 81 -5.70 3.18 -2.79
N ILE A 82 -5.61 4.36 -3.36
CA ILE A 82 -4.44 5.23 -3.28
C ILE A 82 -4.79 6.42 -2.38
N LEU A 83 -3.94 6.68 -1.41
CA LEU A 83 -3.98 7.88 -0.58
C LEU A 83 -3.15 8.96 -1.24
N LEU A 84 -3.78 10.07 -1.51
CA LEU A 84 -3.15 11.27 -2.06
C LEU A 84 -3.08 12.34 -0.97
N THR A 85 -2.02 13.13 -1.01
CA THR A 85 -1.88 14.36 -0.23
C THR A 85 -1.36 15.49 -1.11
N THR A 86 -1.35 16.72 -0.60
CA THR A 86 -0.76 17.84 -1.33
C THR A 86 0.76 17.67 -1.39
N LYS A 87 1.37 18.21 -2.43
CA LYS A 87 2.84 18.16 -2.59
C LYS A 87 3.57 18.84 -1.42
N THR A 88 2.96 19.88 -0.85
CA THR A 88 3.47 20.61 0.32
C THR A 88 3.46 19.77 1.59
N ASP A 89 2.41 18.95 1.77
CA ASP A 89 2.22 18.14 2.96
C ASP A 89 2.83 16.74 2.86
N ALA A 90 3.32 16.35 1.68
CA ALA A 90 3.79 14.99 1.41
C ALA A 90 4.85 14.51 2.41
N HIS A 91 5.82 15.36 2.77
CA HIS A 91 6.85 15.01 3.74
C HIS A 91 6.28 14.82 5.16
N ALA A 92 5.41 15.74 5.60
CA ALA A 92 4.73 15.65 6.89
C ALA A 92 3.82 14.41 6.98
N ALA A 93 3.13 14.09 5.89
CA ALA A 93 2.29 12.91 5.77
C ALA A 93 3.12 11.61 5.89
N HIS A 94 4.28 11.54 5.24
CA HIS A 94 5.20 10.40 5.38
C HIS A 94 5.64 10.20 6.82
N ILE A 95 6.14 11.24 7.48
CA ILE A 95 6.58 11.16 8.88
C ILE A 95 5.44 10.68 9.79
N CYS A 96 4.22 11.21 9.57
CA CYS A 96 3.05 10.85 10.35
C CYS A 96 2.67 9.37 10.19
N ILE A 97 2.71 8.86 8.95
CA ILE A 97 2.41 7.46 8.62
C ILE A 97 3.49 6.53 9.20
N GLU A 98 4.76 6.88 9.08
CA GLU A 98 5.87 6.09 9.65
C GLU A 98 5.78 6.00 11.16
N ALA A 99 5.54 7.12 11.84
CA ALA A 99 5.35 7.13 13.30
C ALA A 99 4.18 6.25 13.73
N PHE A 100 3.08 6.27 12.99
CA PHE A 100 1.92 5.42 13.22
C PHE A 100 2.25 3.93 13.04
N HIS A 101 2.98 3.57 11.98
CA HIS A 101 3.40 2.18 11.76
C HIS A 101 4.35 1.69 12.86
N ILE A 102 5.32 2.51 13.28
CA ILE A 102 6.23 2.18 14.40
C ILE A 102 5.44 1.98 15.71
N GLN A 103 4.42 2.80 15.96
CA GLN A 103 3.57 2.66 17.13
C GLN A 103 2.74 1.38 17.09
N LYS A 104 2.21 1.03 15.91
CA LYS A 104 1.39 -0.16 15.70
C LYS A 104 2.23 -1.44 15.68
N HIS A 105 3.48 -1.34 15.23
CA HIS A 105 4.45 -2.41 15.04
C HIS A 105 5.79 -2.04 15.67
N PRO A 106 5.91 -2.12 17.01
CA PRO A 106 7.14 -1.73 17.73
C PRO A 106 8.36 -2.56 17.32
N GLU A 107 8.15 -3.76 16.77
CA GLU A 107 9.21 -4.62 16.21
C GLU A 107 9.97 -3.96 15.06
N ILE A 108 9.33 -3.07 14.29
CA ILE A 108 9.99 -2.34 13.20
C ILE A 108 11.09 -1.44 13.75
N LYS A 109 10.82 -0.76 14.86
CA LYS A 109 11.81 0.10 15.52
C LYS A 109 13.02 -0.71 16.01
N THR A 110 12.76 -1.86 16.62
CA THR A 110 13.81 -2.76 17.09
C THR A 110 14.68 -3.25 15.93
N SER A 111 14.08 -3.62 14.81
CA SER A 111 14.79 -4.05 13.58
C SER A 111 15.68 -2.93 13.02
N GLN A 112 15.20 -1.69 12.98
CA GLN A 112 15.97 -0.53 12.54
C GLN A 112 17.14 -0.22 13.48
N GLU A 113 16.93 -0.30 14.78
CA GLU A 113 17.99 -0.13 15.78
C GLU A 113 19.09 -1.19 15.63
N TRP A 114 18.71 -2.43 15.39
CA TRP A 114 19.66 -3.51 15.14
C TRP A 114 20.48 -3.30 13.85
N GLU A 115 19.83 -2.86 12.78
CA GLU A 115 20.51 -2.54 11.52
C GLU A 115 21.56 -1.44 11.71
N LEU A 116 21.22 -0.37 12.42
CA LEU A 116 22.17 0.73 12.75
C LEU A 116 23.34 0.25 13.62
N GLN A 117 23.18 -0.81 14.39
CA GLN A 117 24.21 -1.41 15.22
C GLN A 117 25.03 -2.50 14.49
N GLY A 118 24.80 -2.71 13.19
CA GLY A 118 25.45 -3.79 12.44
C GLY A 118 24.95 -5.16 12.84
N ARG A 119 23.69 -5.27 13.21
CA ARG A 119 23.03 -6.53 13.55
C ARG A 119 21.98 -6.90 12.52
N CYS A 120 21.71 -8.18 12.43
CA CYS A 120 20.62 -8.67 11.57
C CYS A 120 19.27 -8.09 12.02
N PRO A 121 18.49 -7.43 11.13
CA PRO A 121 17.21 -6.83 11.49
C PRO A 121 16.13 -7.86 11.90
N ALA A 122 16.31 -9.14 11.56
CA ALA A 122 15.34 -10.18 11.91
C ALA A 122 15.62 -10.88 13.23
N CYS A 123 16.89 -11.20 13.55
CA CYS A 123 17.23 -11.99 14.73
C CYS A 123 18.21 -11.29 15.71
N GLY A 124 18.74 -10.12 15.35
CA GLY A 124 19.67 -9.37 16.19
C GLY A 124 21.08 -9.91 16.23
N TYR A 125 21.41 -10.96 15.48
CA TYR A 125 22.76 -11.51 15.39
C TYR A 125 23.74 -10.49 14.81
N CYS A 126 24.94 -10.37 15.38
CA CYS A 126 25.98 -9.47 14.87
C CYS A 126 26.47 -9.93 13.50
N VAL A 127 26.38 -9.07 12.49
CA VAL A 127 26.79 -9.38 11.12
C VAL A 127 27.86 -8.41 10.66
N SER A 128 28.80 -8.92 9.86
CA SER A 128 29.82 -8.07 9.25
C SER A 128 29.24 -7.28 8.07
N PRO A 129 29.75 -6.06 7.76
CA PRO A 129 29.21 -5.21 6.67
C PRO A 129 29.15 -5.88 5.29
N ASP A 130 30.01 -6.86 5.04
CA ASP A 130 30.11 -7.58 3.76
C ASP A 130 29.29 -8.89 3.75
N THR A 131 28.58 -9.17 4.82
CA THR A 131 27.79 -10.40 4.96
C THR A 131 26.53 -10.31 4.11
N LYS A 132 26.38 -11.22 3.14
CA LYS A 132 25.20 -11.25 2.24
C LYS A 132 24.02 -12.01 2.81
N GLU A 133 24.25 -12.87 3.77
CA GLU A 133 23.23 -13.74 4.38
C GLU A 133 23.54 -13.88 5.87
N CYS A 134 22.54 -13.70 6.71
CA CYS A 134 22.69 -13.86 8.15
C CYS A 134 23.01 -15.33 8.48
N PRO A 135 24.12 -15.65 9.19
CA PRO A 135 24.51 -17.01 9.48
C PRO A 135 23.59 -17.69 10.51
N ASP A 136 22.78 -16.92 11.24
CA ASP A 136 21.88 -17.45 12.25
C ASP A 136 20.48 -17.73 11.70
N CYS A 137 19.87 -16.78 10.96
CA CYS A 137 18.49 -16.91 10.49
C CYS A 137 18.33 -17.03 8.96
N GLY A 138 19.40 -16.93 8.18
CA GLY A 138 19.36 -17.07 6.73
C GLY A 138 18.78 -15.86 5.98
N LEU A 139 18.52 -14.72 6.66
CA LEU A 139 18.03 -13.52 5.98
C LEU A 139 19.09 -12.97 5.03
N LEU A 140 18.68 -12.70 3.78
CA LEU A 140 19.54 -12.03 2.81
C LEU A 140 19.67 -10.56 3.18
N LEU A 141 20.90 -10.10 3.38
CA LEU A 141 21.25 -8.73 3.74
C LEU A 141 21.72 -8.01 2.48
N ILE A 142 20.85 -7.16 1.91
CA ILE A 142 21.19 -6.36 0.74
C ILE A 142 21.63 -4.98 1.25
N SER A 143 22.93 -4.68 1.19
CA SER A 143 23.43 -3.32 1.39
C SER A 143 23.36 -2.58 0.07
N GLU A 144 22.47 -1.63 -0.07
CA GLU A 144 22.54 -0.65 -1.15
C GLU A 144 23.77 0.26 -0.86
N LYS A 145 24.72 0.24 -1.78
CA LYS A 145 25.89 1.16 -1.74
C LYS A 145 25.55 2.43 -2.48
#